data_f7ca307dfa24a710990d4b05029a46f1
#
_entry.id   f7ca307dfa24a710990d4b05029a46f1
#
_cell.length_a   1.000
_cell.length_b   1.000
_cell.length_c   1.000
_cell.angle_alpha   90.00
_cell.angle_beta   90.00
_cell.angle_gamma   90.00
#
_symmetry.space_group_name_H-M   'P 1'
#
loop_
_entity.id
_entity.type
_entity.pdbx_description
1 polymer ?
#
loop_
_entity_poly.entity_id
_entity_poly.type
_entity_poly.pdbx_seq_one_letter_code
_entity_poly.pdbx_strand_id
1 'polypeptide(L)'
;NILKNKNNRELVNIFFARSNIFHRKGQYEESAENLVNANNMKLIMHKSEVDLLIDKTKKLKISSDNYESNNQNFENYSMSIFIVGLPRCGSTLVESIISLNTKVKDLGEVNIFEKSYREYKQSEKQKNLSEIYWEKLEITDSKTSTTNKWLFNYQYAGIIAKAIPNAKIIHCYRNPLDNILSIYRAHFATG
;
A
#
# COMPACT_ATOMS: atom_id res chain seq x y z
N ASN A 1 35.61 6.74 15.70
CA ASN A 1 35.13 5.44 15.21
C ASN A 1 33.69 5.20 15.67
N ILE A 2 32.73 5.89 15.03
CA ILE A 2 31.29 5.93 15.39
C ILE A 2 30.62 4.55 15.20
N LEU A 3 31.24 3.67 14.41
CA LEU A 3 30.66 2.37 14.03
C LEU A 3 31.01 1.22 15.00
N LYS A 4 32.03 1.39 15.87
CA LYS A 4 32.39 0.38 16.87
C LYS A 4 31.31 0.32 17.95
N ASN A 5 30.80 -0.88 18.25
CA ASN A 5 29.77 -1.17 19.26
C ASN A 5 28.32 -0.76 18.91
N LYS A 6 27.96 -0.61 17.63
CA LYS A 6 26.61 -0.39 17.19
C LYS A 6 25.92 -1.70 16.80
N ASN A 7 24.64 -1.83 17.15
CA ASN A 7 23.83 -2.94 16.67
C ASN A 7 23.44 -2.74 15.18
N ASN A 8 22.98 -3.80 14.53
CA ASN A 8 22.66 -3.77 13.10
C ASN A 8 21.63 -2.70 12.74
N ARG A 9 20.62 -2.48 13.59
CA ARG A 9 19.58 -1.46 13.36
C ARG A 9 20.15 -0.05 13.41
N GLU A 10 21.04 0.24 14.36
CA GLU A 10 21.74 1.52 14.43
C GLU A 10 22.63 1.75 13.21
N LEU A 11 23.33 0.71 12.75
CA LEU A 11 24.20 0.79 11.56
C LEU A 11 23.36 1.09 10.30
N VAL A 12 22.21 0.43 10.13
CA VAL A 12 21.29 0.73 9.02
C VAL A 12 20.87 2.20 9.04
N ASN A 13 20.47 2.74 10.19
CA ASN A 13 20.09 4.15 10.34
C ASN A 13 21.24 5.09 9.97
N ILE A 14 22.47 4.77 10.43
CA ILE A 14 23.67 5.56 10.13
C ILE A 14 23.97 5.56 8.64
N PHE A 15 23.92 4.40 7.97
CA PHE A 15 24.19 4.30 6.54
C PHE A 15 23.16 5.08 5.70
N PHE A 16 21.85 4.99 6.02
CA PHE A 16 20.84 5.81 5.34
C PHE A 16 21.07 7.31 5.56
N ALA A 17 21.40 7.73 6.80
CA ALA A 17 21.68 9.13 7.09
C ALA A 17 22.93 9.63 6.33
N ARG A 18 24.01 8.87 6.31
CA ARG A 18 25.24 9.20 5.55
C ARG A 18 24.97 9.30 4.07
N SER A 19 24.23 8.33 3.50
CA SER A 19 23.84 8.37 2.10
C SER A 19 23.11 9.66 1.76
N ASN A 20 22.15 10.07 2.57
CA ASN A 20 21.41 11.32 2.35
C ASN A 20 22.29 12.55 2.44
N ILE A 21 23.26 12.59 3.36
CA ILE A 21 24.23 13.68 3.49
C ILE A 21 25.12 13.75 2.24
N PHE A 22 25.70 12.64 1.82
CA PHE A 22 26.55 12.58 0.63
C PHE A 22 25.79 12.98 -0.63
N HIS A 23 24.56 12.49 -0.79
CA HIS A 23 23.72 12.88 -1.93
C HIS A 23 23.50 14.41 -2.00
N ARG A 24 23.18 15.06 -0.86
CA ARG A 24 23.00 16.51 -0.80
C ARG A 24 24.27 17.29 -1.13
N LYS A 25 25.42 16.69 -0.92
CA LYS A 25 26.73 17.27 -1.26
C LYS A 25 27.17 17.00 -2.70
N GLY A 26 26.37 16.28 -3.51
CA GLY A 26 26.72 15.86 -4.86
C GLY A 26 27.72 14.71 -4.92
N GLN A 27 28.06 14.10 -3.79
CA GLN A 27 28.96 12.95 -3.67
C GLN A 27 28.16 11.65 -3.90
N TYR A 28 27.85 11.38 -5.18
CA TYR A 28 26.89 10.33 -5.52
C TYR A 28 27.45 8.92 -5.36
N GLU A 29 28.74 8.71 -5.53
CA GLU A 29 29.40 7.42 -5.37
C GLU A 29 29.37 6.98 -3.89
N GLU A 30 29.78 7.86 -2.98
CA GLU A 30 29.74 7.61 -1.54
C GLU A 30 28.29 7.44 -1.04
N SER A 31 27.37 8.18 -1.63
CA SER A 31 25.95 8.02 -1.35
C SER A 31 25.47 6.62 -1.74
N ALA A 32 25.81 6.15 -2.93
CA ALA A 32 25.43 4.82 -3.43
C ALA A 32 26.02 3.70 -2.58
N GLU A 33 27.31 3.79 -2.23
CA GLU A 33 27.98 2.81 -1.35
C GLU A 33 27.27 2.67 0.00
N ASN A 34 26.94 3.80 0.63
CA ASN A 34 26.20 3.78 1.89
C ASN A 34 24.79 3.19 1.74
N LEU A 35 24.09 3.42 0.62
CA LEU A 35 22.79 2.79 0.34
C LEU A 35 22.90 1.28 0.18
N VAL A 36 23.91 0.79 -0.54
CA VAL A 36 24.19 -0.63 -0.69
C VAL A 36 24.40 -1.29 0.67
N ASN A 37 25.25 -0.67 1.51
CA ASN A 37 25.53 -1.18 2.86
C ASN A 37 24.24 -1.21 3.72
N ALA A 38 23.43 -0.15 3.70
CA ALA A 38 22.19 -0.08 4.44
C ALA A 38 21.20 -1.17 4.03
N ASN A 39 20.95 -1.33 2.72
CA ASN A 39 19.98 -2.29 2.20
C ASN A 39 20.47 -3.74 2.38
N ASN A 40 21.76 -4.04 2.20
CA ASN A 40 22.31 -5.36 2.47
C ASN A 40 22.13 -5.76 3.95
N MET A 41 22.38 -4.83 4.88
CA MET A 41 22.14 -5.09 6.30
C MET A 41 20.67 -5.33 6.60
N LYS A 42 19.75 -4.60 5.96
CA LYS A 42 18.30 -4.87 6.09
C LYS A 42 17.95 -6.27 5.62
N LEU A 43 18.49 -6.72 4.48
CA LEU A 43 18.26 -8.08 3.96
C LEU A 43 18.80 -9.18 4.89
N ILE A 44 19.91 -8.92 5.60
CA ILE A 44 20.45 -9.84 6.60
C ILE A 44 19.51 -9.91 7.82
N MET A 45 18.95 -8.79 8.23
CA MET A 45 18.06 -8.71 9.39
C MET A 45 16.65 -9.27 9.09
N HIS A 46 16.17 -9.06 7.87
CA HIS A 46 14.84 -9.46 7.42
C HIS A 46 14.94 -10.07 6.04
N LYS A 47 14.68 -11.38 5.96
CA LYS A 47 14.63 -12.06 4.66
C LYS A 47 13.52 -11.51 3.80
N SER A 48 13.76 -11.45 2.49
CA SER A 48 12.73 -11.04 1.54
C SER A 48 11.59 -12.07 1.52
N GLU A 49 10.36 -11.59 1.60
CA GLU A 49 9.12 -12.39 1.49
C GLU A 49 8.48 -12.25 0.10
N VAL A 50 9.26 -11.85 -0.91
CA VAL A 50 8.74 -11.58 -2.26
C VAL A 50 8.01 -12.79 -2.87
N ASP A 51 8.50 -14.00 -2.64
CA ASP A 51 7.86 -15.22 -3.17
C ASP A 51 6.48 -15.44 -2.55
N LEU A 52 6.35 -15.21 -1.23
CA LEU A 52 5.05 -15.26 -0.55
C LEU A 52 4.08 -14.22 -1.08
N LEU A 53 4.58 -13.01 -1.37
CA LEU A 53 3.78 -11.94 -1.96
C LEU A 53 3.29 -12.29 -3.37
N ILE A 54 4.17 -12.87 -4.20
CA ILE A 54 3.84 -13.34 -5.54
C ILE A 54 2.77 -14.44 -5.49
N ASP A 55 2.95 -15.43 -4.62
CA ASP A 55 1.99 -16.53 -4.46
C ASP A 55 0.63 -16.05 -3.94
N LYS A 56 0.63 -15.13 -2.98
CA LYS A 56 -0.60 -14.47 -2.51
C LYS A 56 -1.31 -13.78 -3.67
N THR A 57 -0.57 -13.02 -4.49
CA THR A 57 -1.13 -12.29 -5.62
C THR A 57 -1.75 -13.22 -6.65
N LYS A 58 -1.08 -14.34 -6.98
CA LYS A 58 -1.61 -15.37 -7.90
C LYS A 58 -2.91 -15.98 -7.38
N LYS A 59 -2.96 -16.35 -6.09
CA LYS A 59 -4.16 -16.91 -5.44
C LYS A 59 -5.32 -15.90 -5.44
N LEU A 60 -5.04 -14.62 -5.17
CA LEU A 60 -6.06 -13.58 -5.19
C LEU A 60 -6.57 -13.30 -6.60
N LYS A 61 -5.73 -13.40 -7.64
CA LYS A 61 -6.16 -13.32 -9.03
C LYS A 61 -7.18 -14.42 -9.35
N ILE A 62 -6.87 -15.68 -9.04
CA ILE A 62 -7.80 -16.80 -9.23
C ILE A 62 -9.10 -16.58 -8.44
N SER A 63 -9.00 -16.10 -7.19
CA SER A 63 -10.18 -15.78 -6.38
C SER A 63 -11.01 -14.65 -6.99
N SER A 64 -10.36 -13.68 -7.63
CA SER A 64 -11.04 -12.59 -8.35
C SER A 64 -11.78 -13.10 -9.58
N ASP A 65 -11.16 -13.98 -10.37
CA ASP A 65 -11.77 -14.54 -11.59
C ASP A 65 -13.04 -15.35 -11.23
N ASN A 66 -13.01 -16.07 -10.11
CA ASN A 66 -14.11 -16.88 -9.59
C ASN A 66 -15.08 -16.14 -8.67
N TYR A 67 -14.90 -14.84 -8.46
CA TYR A 67 -15.81 -14.06 -7.61
C TYR A 67 -17.05 -13.66 -8.41
N GLU A 68 -18.20 -14.11 -7.98
CA GLU A 68 -19.49 -13.74 -8.57
C GLU A 68 -19.92 -12.37 -8.07
N SER A 69 -20.26 -11.49 -8.99
CA SER A 69 -20.78 -10.16 -8.66
C SER A 69 -22.21 -10.31 -8.13
N ASN A 70 -22.46 -9.87 -6.90
CA ASN A 70 -23.83 -9.73 -6.44
C ASN A 70 -24.44 -8.48 -7.09
N ASN A 71 -25.47 -8.68 -7.91
CA ASN A 71 -26.27 -7.60 -8.51
C ASN A 71 -27.07 -6.89 -7.41
N GLN A 72 -26.45 -6.04 -6.63
CA GLN A 72 -27.13 -5.18 -5.67
C GLN A 72 -27.39 -3.81 -6.29
N ASN A 73 -28.53 -3.22 -5.94
CA ASN A 73 -28.88 -1.85 -6.31
C ASN A 73 -27.86 -0.89 -5.71
N PHE A 74 -27.05 -0.23 -6.55
CA PHE A 74 -25.90 0.59 -6.16
C PHE A 74 -26.26 1.99 -5.68
N GLU A 75 -27.55 2.38 -5.75
CA GLU A 75 -27.99 3.78 -5.55
C GLU A 75 -27.78 4.33 -4.12
N ASN A 76 -27.64 3.44 -3.13
CA ASN A 76 -27.58 3.82 -1.72
C ASN A 76 -26.18 3.73 -1.07
N TYR A 77 -25.14 3.43 -1.84
CA TYR A 77 -23.79 3.26 -1.30
C TYR A 77 -22.91 4.48 -1.63
N SER A 78 -22.15 4.94 -0.64
CA SER A 78 -21.11 5.93 -0.82
C SER A 78 -20.06 5.46 -1.82
N MET A 79 -19.36 6.38 -2.47
CA MET A 79 -18.25 6.04 -3.36
C MET A 79 -16.98 5.77 -2.55
N SER A 80 -16.34 4.63 -2.82
CA SER A 80 -15.00 4.32 -2.30
C SER A 80 -13.96 4.39 -3.39
N ILE A 81 -12.94 5.24 -3.20
CA ILE A 81 -11.84 5.46 -4.13
C ILE A 81 -10.61 4.74 -3.58
N PHE A 82 -10.21 3.67 -4.25
CA PHE A 82 -9.00 2.90 -3.90
C PHE A 82 -7.82 3.42 -4.70
N ILE A 83 -6.81 3.95 -4.01
CA ILE A 83 -5.57 4.42 -4.63
C ILE A 83 -4.54 3.31 -4.47
N VAL A 84 -4.10 2.75 -5.59
CA VAL A 84 -3.18 1.61 -5.65
C VAL A 84 -1.94 1.94 -6.46
N GLY A 85 -0.88 1.18 -6.26
CA GLY A 85 0.39 1.35 -6.97
C GLY A 85 1.57 0.87 -6.15
N LEU A 86 2.78 1.14 -6.62
CA LEU A 86 3.98 0.89 -5.84
C LEU A 86 4.23 2.01 -4.81
N PRO A 87 4.89 1.75 -3.70
CA PRO A 87 5.38 2.81 -2.83
C PRO A 87 6.16 3.86 -3.64
N ARG A 88 6.10 5.13 -3.25
CA ARG A 88 6.80 6.25 -3.91
C ARG A 88 6.30 6.61 -5.33
N CYS A 89 5.16 6.08 -5.76
CA CYS A 89 4.55 6.43 -7.07
C CYS A 89 3.81 7.77 -7.10
N GLY A 90 3.68 8.48 -5.98
CA GLY A 90 2.95 9.74 -5.87
C GLY A 90 1.51 9.59 -5.34
N SER A 91 1.14 8.43 -4.84
CA SER A 91 -0.20 8.14 -4.30
C SER A 91 -0.65 9.13 -3.21
N THR A 92 0.26 9.58 -2.34
CA THR A 92 -0.04 10.57 -1.31
C THR A 92 -0.47 11.92 -1.90
N LEU A 93 0.20 12.38 -2.97
CA LEU A 93 -0.18 13.61 -3.66
C LEU A 93 -1.58 13.48 -4.31
N VAL A 94 -1.83 12.33 -4.96
CA VAL A 94 -3.15 12.06 -5.56
C VAL A 94 -4.24 12.08 -4.51
N GLU A 95 -4.05 11.41 -3.38
CA GLU A 95 -4.99 11.40 -2.26
C GLU A 95 -5.22 12.81 -1.72
N SER A 96 -4.15 13.59 -1.48
CA SER A 96 -4.25 14.96 -0.99
C SER A 96 -5.07 15.87 -1.93
N ILE A 97 -4.93 15.70 -3.25
CA ILE A 97 -5.70 16.46 -4.23
C ILE A 97 -7.18 16.08 -4.18
N ILE A 98 -7.49 14.79 -4.11
CA ILE A 98 -8.88 14.31 -4.04
C ILE A 98 -9.55 14.78 -2.75
N SER A 99 -8.81 14.76 -1.64
CA SER A 99 -9.30 15.15 -0.31
C SER A 99 -9.47 16.66 -0.11
N LEU A 100 -9.12 17.49 -1.10
CA LEU A 100 -9.52 18.90 -1.13
C LEU A 100 -11.05 19.06 -1.25
N ASN A 101 -11.72 18.04 -1.76
CA ASN A 101 -13.18 18.03 -1.76
C ASN A 101 -13.70 17.66 -0.36
N THR A 102 -14.43 18.58 0.27
CA THR A 102 -14.99 18.43 1.64
C THR A 102 -15.97 17.26 1.79
N LYS A 103 -16.47 16.69 0.68
CA LYS A 103 -17.30 15.50 0.66
C LYS A 103 -16.48 14.18 0.60
N VAL A 104 -15.17 14.28 0.63
CA VAL A 104 -14.27 13.12 0.61
C VAL A 104 -13.57 12.99 1.95
N LYS A 105 -13.77 11.86 2.61
CA LYS A 105 -13.04 11.49 3.83
C LYS A 105 -11.79 10.70 3.45
N ASP A 106 -10.62 11.23 3.79
CA ASP A 106 -9.34 10.55 3.68
C ASP A 106 -9.21 9.49 4.76
N LEU A 107 -9.00 8.24 4.35
CA LEU A 107 -8.73 7.13 5.28
C LEU A 107 -7.24 6.81 5.37
N GLY A 108 -6.42 7.34 4.48
CA GLY A 108 -4.98 7.06 4.43
C GLY A 108 -4.64 5.60 4.12
N GLU A 109 -3.57 5.12 4.73
CA GLU A 109 -3.02 3.77 4.52
C GLU A 109 -3.66 2.73 5.46
N VAL A 110 -4.96 2.50 5.31
CA VAL A 110 -5.71 1.56 6.17
C VAL A 110 -6.01 0.26 5.44
N ASN A 111 -5.69 -0.85 6.08
CA ASN A 111 -5.90 -2.20 5.54
C ASN A 111 -7.32 -2.73 5.84
N ILE A 112 -8.35 -1.92 5.54
CA ILE A 112 -9.74 -2.30 5.83
C ILE A 112 -10.22 -3.37 4.85
N PHE A 113 -9.96 -3.22 3.55
CA PHE A 113 -10.48 -4.16 2.55
C PHE A 113 -9.92 -5.58 2.74
N GLU A 114 -8.61 -5.73 2.96
CA GLU A 114 -8.03 -7.05 3.22
C GLU A 114 -8.59 -7.69 4.49
N LYS A 115 -8.81 -6.89 5.56
CA LYS A 115 -9.44 -7.38 6.79
C LYS A 115 -10.88 -7.85 6.53
N SER A 116 -11.66 -7.08 5.76
CA SER A 116 -13.02 -7.44 5.37
C SER A 116 -13.06 -8.71 4.52
N TYR A 117 -12.15 -8.83 3.55
CA TYR A 117 -12.05 -10.01 2.71
C TYR A 117 -11.66 -11.26 3.51
N ARG A 118 -10.77 -11.13 4.48
CA ARG A 118 -10.38 -12.23 5.37
C ARG A 118 -11.58 -12.71 6.21
N GLU A 119 -12.32 -11.78 6.81
CA GLU A 119 -13.53 -12.09 7.57
C GLU A 119 -14.60 -12.73 6.69
N TYR A 120 -14.85 -12.20 5.50
CA TYR A 120 -15.74 -12.80 4.51
C TYR A 120 -15.40 -14.26 4.19
N LYS A 121 -14.11 -14.57 4.04
CA LYS A 121 -13.67 -15.95 3.81
C LYS A 121 -13.86 -16.85 5.03
N GLN A 122 -13.68 -16.32 6.23
CA GLN A 122 -13.87 -17.05 7.49
C GLN A 122 -15.34 -17.29 7.82
N SER A 123 -16.23 -16.38 7.43
CA SER A 123 -17.67 -16.52 7.61
C SER A 123 -18.34 -17.49 6.63
N GLU A 124 -17.55 -18.25 5.85
CA GLU A 124 -18.06 -19.15 4.80
C GLU A 124 -19.05 -18.46 3.84
N LYS A 125 -18.83 -17.17 3.61
CA LYS A 125 -19.66 -16.30 2.75
C LYS A 125 -21.09 -16.08 3.27
N GLN A 126 -21.35 -16.27 4.56
CA GLN A 126 -22.68 -16.01 5.16
C GLN A 126 -23.04 -14.52 5.15
N LYS A 127 -22.04 -13.63 5.23
CA LYS A 127 -22.20 -12.18 5.11
C LYS A 127 -21.70 -11.70 3.74
N ASN A 128 -22.27 -10.61 3.24
CA ASN A 128 -21.80 -10.00 2.02
C ASN A 128 -20.48 -9.23 2.27
N LEU A 129 -19.51 -9.34 1.38
CA LEU A 129 -18.22 -8.65 1.52
C LEU A 129 -18.38 -7.12 1.56
N SER A 130 -19.31 -6.57 0.78
CA SER A 130 -19.59 -5.13 0.81
C SER A 130 -20.11 -4.67 2.17
N GLU A 131 -21.02 -5.43 2.79
CA GLU A 131 -21.57 -5.13 4.12
C GLU A 131 -20.47 -5.10 5.17
N ILE A 132 -19.62 -6.15 5.21
CA ILE A 132 -18.46 -6.21 6.13
C ILE A 132 -17.52 -5.02 5.91
N TYR A 133 -17.28 -4.62 4.65
CA TYR A 133 -16.43 -3.50 4.33
C TYR A 133 -17.01 -2.18 4.83
N TRP A 134 -18.30 -1.91 4.58
CA TRP A 134 -18.99 -0.70 5.02
C TRP A 134 -19.14 -0.61 6.54
N GLU A 135 -19.44 -1.73 7.21
CA GLU A 135 -19.47 -1.82 8.68
C GLU A 135 -18.13 -1.36 9.29
N LYS A 136 -16.99 -1.80 8.70
CA LYS A 136 -15.65 -1.43 9.19
C LYS A 136 -15.25 0.01 8.90
N LEU A 137 -15.87 0.67 7.95
CA LEU A 137 -15.62 2.07 7.66
C LEU A 137 -16.27 3.01 8.66
N GLU A 138 -17.30 2.55 9.39
CA GLU A 138 -18.06 3.35 10.36
C GLU A 138 -18.58 4.67 9.76
N ILE A 139 -18.95 4.66 8.48
CA ILE A 139 -19.45 5.83 7.77
C ILE A 139 -20.97 5.74 7.74
N THR A 140 -21.62 6.67 8.40
CA THR A 140 -23.09 6.74 8.51
C THR A 140 -23.73 7.60 7.42
N ASP A 141 -22.95 8.53 6.84
CA ASP A 141 -23.44 9.43 5.78
C ASP A 141 -23.15 8.85 4.40
N SER A 142 -24.22 8.43 3.70
CA SER A 142 -24.14 7.88 2.34
C SER A 142 -23.66 8.87 1.27
N LYS A 143 -23.57 10.17 1.59
CA LYS A 143 -23.07 11.20 0.67
C LYS A 143 -21.57 11.44 0.78
N THR A 144 -20.93 10.89 1.82
CA THR A 144 -19.50 11.03 2.04
C THR A 144 -18.75 9.96 1.25
N SER A 145 -17.97 10.37 0.25
CA SER A 145 -17.03 9.49 -0.44
C SER A 145 -15.78 9.24 0.42
N THR A 146 -15.06 8.15 0.15
CA THR A 146 -13.82 7.83 0.88
C THR A 146 -12.66 7.62 -0.06
N THR A 147 -11.43 7.96 0.39
CA THR A 147 -10.21 7.45 -0.22
C THR A 147 -9.57 6.41 0.68
N ASN A 148 -9.04 5.36 0.09
CA ASN A 148 -8.25 4.32 0.77
C ASN A 148 -6.96 4.11 -0.02
N LYS A 149 -5.84 4.52 0.55
CA LYS A 149 -4.52 4.47 -0.07
C LYS A 149 -3.68 3.29 0.46
N TRP A 150 -4.29 2.18 0.84
CA TRP A 150 -3.55 0.95 1.09
C TRP A 150 -3.06 0.39 -0.24
N LEU A 151 -1.79 0.64 -0.55
CA LEU A 151 -1.21 0.36 -1.87
C LEU A 151 -1.36 -1.10 -2.29
N PHE A 152 -1.29 -2.04 -1.35
CA PHE A 152 -1.47 -3.48 -1.59
C PHE A 152 -2.90 -3.86 -2.02
N ASN A 153 -3.86 -2.94 -2.00
CA ASN A 153 -5.19 -3.18 -2.57
C ASN A 153 -5.13 -3.51 -4.07
N TYR A 154 -4.01 -3.27 -4.78
CA TYR A 154 -3.84 -3.73 -6.16
C TYR A 154 -4.03 -5.23 -6.30
N GLN A 155 -3.66 -6.02 -5.29
CA GLN A 155 -3.84 -7.48 -5.28
C GLN A 155 -5.31 -7.89 -5.28
N TYR A 156 -6.17 -7.03 -4.77
CA TYR A 156 -7.61 -7.22 -4.63
C TYR A 156 -8.43 -6.48 -5.67
N ALA A 157 -7.81 -5.79 -6.62
CA ALA A 157 -8.50 -4.86 -7.54
C ALA A 157 -9.70 -5.48 -8.25
N GLY A 158 -9.57 -6.71 -8.74
CA GLY A 158 -10.67 -7.40 -9.41
C GLY A 158 -11.81 -7.80 -8.45
N ILE A 159 -11.48 -8.16 -7.19
CA ILE A 159 -12.49 -8.45 -6.16
C ILE A 159 -13.19 -7.16 -5.74
N ILE A 160 -12.43 -6.08 -5.53
CA ILE A 160 -12.97 -4.75 -5.20
C ILE A 160 -13.98 -4.31 -6.26
N ALA A 161 -13.60 -4.39 -7.54
CA ALA A 161 -14.45 -3.97 -8.65
C ALA A 161 -15.77 -4.76 -8.74
N LYS A 162 -15.79 -6.02 -8.31
CA LYS A 162 -16.95 -6.89 -8.35
C LYS A 162 -17.79 -6.84 -7.05
N ALA A 163 -17.13 -6.60 -5.91
CA ALA A 163 -17.75 -6.73 -4.60
C ALA A 163 -18.20 -5.41 -3.98
N ILE A 164 -17.51 -4.30 -4.26
CA ILE A 164 -17.79 -3.01 -3.62
C ILE A 164 -18.58 -2.10 -4.57
N PRO A 165 -19.86 -1.84 -4.27
CA PRO A 165 -20.66 -0.90 -5.05
C PRO A 165 -20.01 0.48 -5.11
N ASN A 166 -20.07 1.14 -6.27
CA ASN A 166 -19.50 2.46 -6.51
C ASN A 166 -17.97 2.57 -6.25
N ALA A 167 -17.24 1.44 -6.23
CA ALA A 167 -15.80 1.47 -6.13
C ALA A 167 -15.17 2.13 -7.36
N LYS A 168 -14.18 2.99 -7.11
CA LYS A 168 -13.27 3.53 -8.13
C LYS A 168 -11.85 3.12 -7.77
N ILE A 169 -11.08 2.71 -8.78
CA ILE A 169 -9.68 2.32 -8.57
C ILE A 169 -8.80 3.27 -9.38
N ILE A 170 -7.90 3.97 -8.69
CA ILE A 170 -6.90 4.84 -9.28
C ILE A 170 -5.56 4.13 -9.15
N HIS A 171 -4.98 3.74 -10.28
CA HIS A 171 -3.65 3.16 -10.33
C HIS A 171 -2.61 4.27 -10.54
N CYS A 172 -1.83 4.56 -9.50
CA CYS A 172 -0.72 5.49 -9.57
C CYS A 172 0.49 4.81 -10.19
N TYR A 173 1.00 5.39 -11.28
CA TYR A 173 2.16 4.89 -12.02
C TYR A 173 3.22 5.99 -12.13
N ARG A 174 4.49 5.59 -12.02
CA ARG A 174 5.67 6.43 -12.21
C ARG A 174 6.68 5.69 -13.08
N ASN A 175 7.64 6.41 -13.68
CA ASN A 175 8.75 5.75 -14.37
C ASN A 175 9.36 4.67 -13.48
N PRO A 176 9.49 3.41 -13.94
CA PRO A 176 9.92 2.29 -13.11
C PRO A 176 11.30 2.49 -12.47
N LEU A 177 12.27 3.04 -13.20
CA LEU A 177 13.62 3.26 -12.67
C LEU A 177 13.62 4.33 -11.59
N ASP A 178 12.90 5.44 -11.80
CA ASP A 178 12.75 6.50 -10.80
C ASP A 178 12.03 5.99 -9.55
N ASN A 179 11.03 5.13 -9.74
CA ASN A 179 10.26 4.56 -8.64
C ASN A 179 11.13 3.60 -7.82
N ILE A 180 11.85 2.67 -8.47
CA ILE A 180 12.75 1.72 -7.82
C ILE A 180 13.85 2.47 -7.07
N LEU A 181 14.49 3.47 -7.69
CA LEU A 181 15.51 4.28 -7.03
C LEU A 181 14.94 5.00 -5.80
N SER A 182 13.72 5.55 -5.91
CA SER A 182 13.06 6.23 -4.78
C SER A 182 12.74 5.27 -3.64
N ILE A 183 12.33 4.02 -3.95
CA ILE A 183 12.11 2.96 -2.96
C ILE A 183 13.42 2.56 -2.31
N TYR A 184 14.47 2.32 -3.11
CA TYR A 184 15.78 1.90 -2.64
C TYR A 184 16.43 2.92 -1.67
N ARG A 185 16.19 4.21 -1.92
CA ARG A 185 16.65 5.31 -1.06
C ARG A 185 15.77 5.55 0.16
N ALA A 186 14.58 4.99 0.20
CA ALA A 186 13.67 5.19 1.32
C ALA A 186 14.03 4.26 2.49
N HIS A 187 14.19 4.86 3.68
CA HIS A 187 14.32 4.08 4.91
C HIS A 187 12.93 3.75 5.44
N PHE A 188 12.36 2.62 5.01
CA PHE A 188 11.14 2.11 5.62
C PHE A 188 11.44 1.55 7.01
N ALA A 189 10.65 1.94 8.01
CA ALA A 189 10.87 1.56 9.42
C ALA A 189 10.66 0.04 9.65
N THR A 190 9.74 -0.56 8.89
CA THR A 190 9.50 -2.01 8.84
C THR A 190 9.62 -2.43 7.39
N GLY A 191 10.53 -3.33 7.12
CA GLY A 191 10.80 -3.86 5.77
C GLY A 191 9.72 -4.78 5.30
#